data_e3cc6f93588bfc665d9222d732468235
#
_entry.id   e3cc6f93588bfc665d9222d732468235
#
_cell.length_a   1.000
_cell.length_b   1.000
_cell.length_c   1.000
_cell.angle_alpha   90.00
_cell.angle_beta   90.00
_cell.angle_gamma   90.00
#
_symmetry.space_group_name_H-M   'P 1'
#
loop_
_entity.id
_entity.type
_entity.pdbx_description
1 polymer ?
#
loop_
_entity_poly.entity_id
_entity_poly.type
_entity_poly.pdbx_seq_one_letter_code
_entity_poly.pdbx_strand_id
1 'polypeptide(L)'
;GWCRAYIHHMVKNREEDASRNPGRTDQPNSPAGSRDGSGKKRPVVAASDLRVSRGGKEILHGLDLSLEPGTITGLLGPSGCGKTTLMRTIVGVQRYRGQIEVLGHAPGAAAGRGRVGYVTQGQAVYADLTARQNLRYFASLAGSRARDLDEVLDVVGLTSLADRPVSTYSGGEAGRVSLACALVADPDLLVMDEPTVGLDPVTREELWATFHALAERGATLLVSSHVMDEAFRCDQVLLMRQGRILATTTAKDLLASTGADTVDAAFLAVIADSESRPEQKGGQR
;
A
#
# COMPACT_ATOMS: atom_id res chain seq x y z
N GLY A 1 -10.93 13.59 7.16
CA GLY A 1 -9.92 13.90 8.09
C GLY A 1 -8.51 13.41 7.81
N TRP A 2 -8.29 12.12 7.45
CA TRP A 2 -6.94 11.52 7.37
C TRP A 2 -6.18 11.87 6.09
N CYS A 3 -6.85 12.05 4.97
CA CYS A 3 -6.18 12.49 3.74
C CYS A 3 -5.61 13.90 3.91
N ARG A 4 -6.34 14.80 4.60
CA ARG A 4 -5.79 16.11 5.00
C ARG A 4 -4.56 15.97 5.88
N ALA A 5 -4.51 14.98 6.79
CA ALA A 5 -3.35 14.72 7.64
C ALA A 5 -2.15 14.19 6.85
N TYR A 6 -2.36 13.30 5.88
CA TYR A 6 -1.31 12.82 4.98
C TYR A 6 -0.79 13.94 4.07
N ILE A 7 -1.67 14.70 3.44
CA ILE A 7 -1.32 15.86 2.63
C ILE A 7 -0.63 16.92 3.50
N HIS A 8 -1.17 17.22 4.69
CA HIS A 8 -0.57 18.18 5.62
C HIS A 8 0.82 17.73 6.10
N HIS A 9 1.01 16.45 6.34
CA HIS A 9 2.32 15.86 6.67
C HIS A 9 3.31 15.99 5.51
N MET A 10 2.87 15.74 4.27
CA MET A 10 3.67 15.94 3.06
C MET A 10 4.06 17.41 2.85
N VAL A 11 3.11 18.33 3.05
CA VAL A 11 3.33 19.79 2.88
C VAL A 11 4.22 20.32 4.00
N LYS A 12 3.92 20.01 5.27
CA LYS A 12 4.68 20.49 6.43
C LYS A 12 6.14 20.04 6.39
N ASN A 13 6.40 18.79 6.04
CA ASN A 13 7.76 18.30 5.90
C ASN A 13 8.52 18.93 4.71
N ARG A 14 7.80 19.41 3.68
CA ARG A 14 8.41 20.16 2.58
C ARG A 14 8.89 21.55 3.02
N GLU A 15 8.12 22.23 3.88
CA GLU A 15 8.49 23.54 4.43
C GLU A 15 9.66 23.43 5.43
N GLU A 16 9.68 22.39 6.27
CA GLU A 16 10.77 22.15 7.22
C GLU A 16 12.10 21.76 6.53
N ASP A 17 12.06 21.05 5.40
CA ASP A 17 13.26 20.69 4.63
C ASP A 17 13.82 21.88 3.85
N ALA A 18 12.96 22.72 3.28
CA ALA A 18 13.37 23.95 2.58
C ALA A 18 14.07 24.93 3.52
N SER A 19 13.71 24.93 4.81
CA SER A 19 14.32 25.80 5.82
C SER A 19 15.64 25.28 6.39
N ARG A 20 15.92 23.96 6.25
CA ARG A 20 17.10 23.32 6.87
C ARG A 20 18.34 23.19 5.99
N ASN A 21 18.24 23.28 4.66
CA ASN A 21 19.44 23.11 3.82
C ASN A 21 19.31 23.68 2.39
N PRO A 22 19.65 24.97 2.16
CA PRO A 22 19.57 25.60 0.84
C PRO A 22 20.69 25.20 -0.15
N GLY A 23 21.55 24.21 0.19
CA GLY A 23 22.77 23.93 -0.59
C GLY A 23 23.06 22.47 -0.93
N ARG A 24 22.11 21.54 -0.72
CA ARG A 24 22.35 20.13 -1.03
C ARG A 24 21.95 19.83 -2.46
N THR A 25 22.94 19.72 -3.35
CA THR A 25 22.76 19.13 -4.68
C THR A 25 22.38 17.65 -4.53
N ASP A 26 21.20 17.29 -5.04
CA ASP A 26 20.74 15.91 -5.12
C ASP A 26 21.73 15.06 -5.93
N GLN A 27 22.41 14.14 -5.27
CA GLN A 27 23.08 13.06 -5.99
C GLN A 27 22.01 12.11 -6.53
N PRO A 28 22.11 11.63 -7.78
CA PRO A 28 21.12 10.72 -8.34
C PRO A 28 21.07 9.43 -7.53
N ASN A 29 19.91 9.18 -6.95
CA ASN A 29 19.61 8.03 -6.14
C ASN A 29 19.65 6.76 -6.98
N SER A 30 20.23 5.68 -6.47
CA SER A 30 20.23 4.36 -7.10
C SER A 30 18.79 3.90 -7.37
N PRO A 31 18.49 3.39 -8.59
CA PRO A 31 17.13 2.96 -8.93
C PRO A 31 16.66 1.82 -8.02
N ALA A 32 15.36 1.76 -7.74
CA ALA A 32 14.71 0.60 -7.17
C ALA A 32 15.08 -0.62 -8.02
N GLY A 33 15.86 -1.55 -7.47
CA GLY A 33 16.40 -2.69 -8.22
C GLY A 33 17.91 -2.91 -8.04
N SER A 34 18.59 -2.14 -7.18
CA SER A 34 19.97 -2.49 -6.78
C SER A 34 19.96 -3.88 -6.14
N ARG A 35 20.81 -4.77 -6.66
CA ARG A 35 20.97 -6.13 -6.11
C ARG A 35 21.69 -6.04 -4.77
N ASP A 36 21.27 -6.88 -3.84
CA ASP A 36 22.04 -7.10 -2.61
C ASP A 36 23.34 -7.88 -2.94
N GLY A 37 24.23 -8.05 -1.94
CA GLY A 37 25.47 -8.80 -2.11
C GLY A 37 25.28 -10.28 -2.49
N SER A 38 24.03 -10.81 -2.50
CA SER A 38 23.65 -12.16 -2.95
C SER A 38 23.10 -12.19 -4.37
N GLY A 39 23.02 -11.06 -5.06
CA GLY A 39 22.49 -10.96 -6.43
C GLY A 39 20.96 -10.89 -6.51
N LYS A 40 20.22 -10.93 -5.38
CA LYS A 40 18.78 -10.74 -5.30
C LYS A 40 18.41 -9.26 -5.37
N LYS A 41 17.25 -8.96 -5.97
CA LYS A 41 16.70 -7.59 -5.92
C LYS A 41 16.41 -7.24 -4.47
N ARG A 42 16.76 -6.03 -4.04
CA ARG A 42 16.37 -5.54 -2.71
C ARG A 42 14.87 -5.43 -2.61
N PRO A 43 14.24 -5.89 -1.50
CA PRO A 43 12.81 -5.70 -1.29
C PRO A 43 12.46 -4.21 -1.24
N VAL A 44 11.27 -3.86 -1.74
CA VAL A 44 10.74 -2.49 -1.72
C VAL A 44 10.33 -2.08 -0.30
N VAL A 45 9.82 -3.04 0.47
CA VAL A 45 9.56 -2.90 1.91
C VAL A 45 10.21 -4.07 2.61
N ALA A 46 10.96 -3.80 3.69
CA ALA A 46 11.46 -4.81 4.60
C ALA A 46 11.21 -4.37 6.03
N ALA A 47 10.62 -5.23 6.86
CA ALA A 47 10.39 -4.95 8.26
C ALA A 47 10.78 -6.14 9.14
N SER A 48 11.31 -5.84 10.34
CA SER A 48 11.68 -6.81 11.36
C SER A 48 11.28 -6.31 12.74
N ASP A 49 10.65 -7.20 13.53
CA ASP A 49 10.07 -6.92 14.85
C ASP A 49 9.23 -5.62 14.87
N LEU A 50 8.46 -5.37 13.81
CA LEU A 50 7.68 -4.16 13.68
C LEU A 50 6.52 -4.14 14.67
N ARG A 51 6.51 -3.15 15.57
CA ARG A 51 5.51 -2.99 16.63
C ARG A 51 4.87 -1.62 16.56
N VAL A 52 3.57 -1.59 16.78
CA VAL A 52 2.80 -0.34 16.83
C VAL A 52 1.86 -0.37 18.00
N SER A 53 1.88 0.70 18.80
CA SER A 53 0.92 0.92 19.89
C SER A 53 0.08 2.17 19.61
N ARG A 54 -1.20 2.10 19.95
CA ARG A 54 -2.14 3.21 19.82
C ARG A 54 -3.07 3.26 21.04
N GLY A 55 -3.15 4.42 21.68
CA GLY A 55 -3.97 4.58 22.90
C GLY A 55 -3.56 3.62 24.03
N GLY A 56 -2.27 3.32 24.18
CA GLY A 56 -1.76 2.38 25.20
C GLY A 56 -1.93 0.90 24.86
N LYS A 57 -2.63 0.55 23.76
CA LYS A 57 -2.80 -0.82 23.30
C LYS A 57 -1.84 -1.12 22.16
N GLU A 58 -1.12 -2.24 22.21
CA GLU A 58 -0.33 -2.75 21.10
C GLU A 58 -1.28 -3.29 20.02
N ILE A 59 -1.07 -2.84 18.79
CA ILE A 59 -1.88 -3.20 17.61
C ILE A 59 -1.11 -4.12 16.68
N LEU A 60 0.20 -3.89 16.50
CA LEU A 60 1.09 -4.77 15.75
C LEU A 60 2.13 -5.36 16.69
N HIS A 61 2.29 -6.67 16.63
CA HIS A 61 2.98 -7.47 17.64
C HIS A 61 4.28 -8.10 17.08
N GLY A 62 5.23 -7.29 16.63
CA GLY A 62 6.49 -7.80 16.09
C GLY A 62 6.31 -8.48 14.74
N LEU A 63 6.04 -7.69 13.69
CA LEU A 63 5.86 -8.19 12.34
C LEU A 63 7.18 -8.25 11.60
N ASP A 64 7.41 -9.38 10.94
CA ASP A 64 8.47 -9.57 9.94
C ASP A 64 7.81 -9.73 8.58
N LEU A 65 8.22 -8.90 7.59
CA LEU A 65 7.70 -8.96 6.23
C LEU A 65 8.67 -8.38 5.21
N SER A 66 8.52 -8.84 3.96
CA SER A 66 9.18 -8.23 2.80
C SER A 66 8.22 -8.15 1.62
N LEU A 67 8.34 -7.07 0.83
CA LEU A 67 7.63 -6.90 -0.44
C LEU A 67 8.65 -6.84 -1.56
N GLU A 68 8.51 -7.76 -2.51
CA GLU A 68 9.42 -7.88 -3.66
C GLU A 68 9.07 -6.83 -4.74
N PRO A 69 10.08 -6.26 -5.43
CA PRO A 69 9.84 -5.25 -6.45
C PRO A 69 9.07 -5.79 -7.66
N GLY A 70 8.09 -5.02 -8.13
CA GLY A 70 7.29 -5.33 -9.31
C GLY A 70 6.27 -6.45 -9.09
N THR A 71 5.85 -6.69 -7.84
CA THR A 71 4.85 -7.70 -7.48
C THR A 71 3.62 -7.08 -6.82
N ILE A 72 2.52 -7.83 -6.86
CA ILE A 72 1.30 -7.53 -6.11
C ILE A 72 1.27 -8.40 -4.85
N THR A 73 1.36 -7.77 -3.69
CA THR A 73 1.20 -8.44 -2.39
C THR A 73 -0.18 -8.16 -1.82
N GLY A 74 -0.96 -9.21 -1.57
CA GLY A 74 -2.24 -9.14 -0.86
C GLY A 74 -2.03 -9.15 0.66
N LEU A 75 -2.59 -8.17 1.37
CA LEU A 75 -2.64 -8.16 2.83
C LEU A 75 -4.05 -8.57 3.27
N LEU A 76 -4.24 -9.86 3.53
CA LEU A 76 -5.54 -10.45 3.78
C LEU A 76 -5.78 -10.68 5.28
N GLY A 77 -7.01 -10.50 5.70
CA GLY A 77 -7.42 -10.74 7.08
C GLY A 77 -8.69 -10.00 7.46
N PRO A 78 -9.32 -10.36 8.59
CA PRO A 78 -10.57 -9.77 9.02
C PRO A 78 -10.45 -8.28 9.32
N SER A 79 -11.58 -7.58 9.36
CA SER A 79 -11.62 -6.17 9.74
C SER A 79 -11.08 -5.98 11.17
N GLY A 80 -10.31 -4.91 11.38
CA GLY A 80 -9.71 -4.61 12.68
C GLY A 80 -8.46 -5.43 13.05
N CYS A 81 -7.96 -6.34 12.21
CA CYS A 81 -6.77 -7.14 12.53
C CYS A 81 -5.44 -6.35 12.47
N GLY A 82 -5.45 -5.09 11.98
CA GLY A 82 -4.26 -4.23 11.95
C GLY A 82 -3.77 -3.83 10.56
N LYS A 83 -4.42 -4.26 9.45
CA LYS A 83 -4.02 -3.97 8.05
C LYS A 83 -3.76 -2.48 7.81
N THR A 84 -4.76 -1.65 8.07
CA THR A 84 -4.64 -0.18 7.93
C THR A 84 -3.51 0.40 8.79
N THR A 85 -3.25 -0.17 9.98
CA THR A 85 -2.16 0.29 10.85
C THR A 85 -0.80 -0.03 10.24
N LEU A 86 -0.62 -1.23 9.67
CA LEU A 86 0.59 -1.61 8.94
C LEU A 86 0.79 -0.71 7.73
N MET A 87 -0.23 -0.52 6.89
CA MET A 87 -0.15 0.36 5.72
C MET A 87 0.23 1.79 6.08
N ARG A 88 -0.37 2.35 7.13
CA ARG A 88 -0.02 3.68 7.65
C ARG A 88 1.41 3.77 8.16
N THR A 89 1.94 2.68 8.68
CA THR A 89 3.35 2.60 9.08
C THR A 89 4.26 2.65 7.85
N ILE A 90 3.94 1.84 6.83
CA ILE A 90 4.70 1.81 5.56
C ILE A 90 4.70 3.20 4.88
N VAL A 91 3.58 3.90 4.85
CA VAL A 91 3.53 5.25 4.25
C VAL A 91 4.06 6.36 5.17
N GLY A 92 4.51 6.04 6.39
CA GLY A 92 5.20 6.96 7.29
C GLY A 92 4.31 7.87 8.13
N VAL A 93 2.99 7.60 8.23
CA VAL A 93 2.06 8.43 9.02
C VAL A 93 1.70 7.82 10.38
N GLN A 94 2.33 6.70 10.75
CA GLN A 94 2.15 6.00 12.02
C GLN A 94 3.49 5.82 12.72
N ARG A 95 3.55 6.13 14.02
CA ARG A 95 4.74 5.85 14.85
C ARG A 95 4.84 4.34 15.10
N TYR A 96 6.08 3.84 15.12
CA TYR A 96 6.40 2.42 15.28
C TYR A 96 7.63 2.21 16.15
N ARG A 97 7.87 0.95 16.52
CA ARG A 97 9.11 0.42 17.09
C ARG A 97 9.55 -0.76 16.24
N GLY A 98 10.80 -1.20 16.39
CA GLY A 98 11.43 -2.21 15.52
C GLY A 98 12.07 -1.57 14.29
N GLN A 99 12.28 -2.35 13.26
CA GLN A 99 12.94 -1.90 12.03
C GLN A 99 11.97 -1.98 10.85
N ILE A 100 11.99 -0.95 10.01
CA ILE A 100 11.30 -0.95 8.73
C ILE A 100 12.01 -0.01 7.76
N GLU A 101 12.22 -0.50 6.55
CA GLU A 101 12.72 0.27 5.41
C GLU A 101 11.68 0.23 4.28
N VAL A 102 11.49 1.37 3.63
CA VAL A 102 10.64 1.54 2.45
C VAL A 102 11.47 2.21 1.37
N LEU A 103 11.65 1.54 0.24
CA LEU A 103 12.53 2.00 -0.85
C LEU A 103 13.96 2.32 -0.39
N GLY A 104 14.46 1.57 0.63
CA GLY A 104 15.78 1.76 1.21
C GLY A 104 15.90 2.90 2.23
N HIS A 105 14.78 3.48 2.66
CA HIS A 105 14.74 4.59 3.61
C HIS A 105 13.74 4.34 4.75
N ALA A 106 13.84 5.12 5.82
CA ALA A 106 12.79 5.12 6.84
C ALA A 106 11.44 5.58 6.24
N PRO A 107 10.30 4.99 6.67
CA PRO A 107 8.98 5.43 6.22
C PRO A 107 8.77 6.93 6.37
N GLY A 108 8.24 7.58 5.31
CA GLY A 108 7.99 9.02 5.29
C GLY A 108 9.22 9.91 5.11
N ALA A 109 10.41 9.32 4.92
CA ALA A 109 11.62 10.09 4.64
C ALA A 109 11.48 10.94 3.36
N ALA A 110 12.19 12.07 3.31
CA ALA A 110 12.16 12.99 2.17
C ALA A 110 12.53 12.31 0.85
N ALA A 111 13.52 11.41 0.87
CA ALA A 111 13.96 10.65 -0.31
C ALA A 111 12.89 9.69 -0.88
N GLY A 112 11.90 9.29 -0.08
CA GLY A 112 10.78 8.46 -0.51
C GLY A 112 9.54 9.23 -0.97
N ARG A 113 9.54 10.57 -0.87
CA ARG A 113 8.38 11.39 -1.23
C ARG A 113 8.07 11.30 -2.72
N GLY A 114 6.78 11.17 -3.05
CA GLY A 114 6.32 10.97 -4.42
C GLY A 114 6.62 9.59 -4.99
N ARG A 115 7.40 8.74 -4.29
CA ARG A 115 7.69 7.37 -4.69
C ARG A 115 6.74 6.36 -4.05
N VAL A 116 5.98 6.77 -3.03
CA VAL A 116 4.96 5.96 -2.36
C VAL A 116 3.60 6.60 -2.58
N GLY A 117 2.71 5.91 -3.30
CA GLY A 117 1.30 6.27 -3.45
C GLY A 117 0.47 5.60 -2.37
N TYR A 118 -0.56 6.29 -1.86
CA TYR A 118 -1.47 5.72 -0.87
C TYR A 118 -2.93 6.00 -1.20
N VAL A 119 -3.69 4.94 -1.41
CA VAL A 119 -5.15 4.97 -1.57
C VAL A 119 -5.78 4.50 -0.26
N THR A 120 -6.52 5.38 0.39
CA THR A 120 -7.22 5.08 1.65
C THR A 120 -8.58 4.46 1.37
N GLN A 121 -9.13 3.72 2.32
CA GLN A 121 -10.49 3.15 2.27
C GLN A 121 -11.57 4.22 2.03
N GLY A 122 -11.39 5.43 2.54
CA GLY A 122 -12.27 6.58 2.26
C GLY A 122 -11.79 7.36 1.05
N GLN A 123 -12.72 7.89 0.28
CA GLN A 123 -12.39 8.75 -0.87
C GLN A 123 -11.54 9.94 -0.42
N ALA A 124 -10.31 10.00 -0.93
CA ALA A 124 -9.31 11.00 -0.55
C ALA A 124 -9.27 12.17 -1.56
N VAL A 125 -10.39 12.51 -2.17
CA VAL A 125 -10.53 13.50 -3.24
C VAL A 125 -11.46 14.63 -2.85
N TYR A 126 -11.33 15.75 -3.52
CA TYR A 126 -12.19 16.91 -3.37
C TYR A 126 -13.43 16.73 -4.26
N ALA A 127 -14.58 16.50 -3.64
CA ALA A 127 -15.82 16.21 -4.35
C ALA A 127 -16.32 17.36 -5.24
N ASP A 128 -16.01 18.59 -4.84
CA ASP A 128 -16.40 19.82 -5.56
C ASP A 128 -15.55 20.08 -6.82
N LEU A 129 -14.39 19.42 -6.89
CA LEU A 129 -13.48 19.54 -8.04
C LEU A 129 -13.77 18.43 -9.07
N THR A 130 -13.36 18.67 -10.32
CA THR A 130 -13.36 17.64 -11.36
C THR A 130 -12.22 16.63 -11.10
N ALA A 131 -12.27 15.46 -11.74
CA ALA A 131 -11.18 14.50 -11.67
C ALA A 131 -9.86 15.15 -12.12
N ARG A 132 -9.86 15.86 -13.25
CA ARG A 132 -8.69 16.59 -13.77
C ARG A 132 -8.15 17.63 -12.78
N GLN A 133 -9.01 18.37 -12.08
CA GLN A 133 -8.61 19.36 -11.09
C GLN A 133 -8.00 18.68 -9.85
N ASN A 134 -8.57 17.56 -9.39
CA ASN A 134 -7.98 16.75 -8.34
C ASN A 134 -6.57 16.27 -8.73
N LEU A 135 -6.40 15.68 -9.90
CA LEU A 135 -5.11 15.21 -10.39
C LEU A 135 -4.10 16.36 -10.48
N ARG A 136 -4.50 17.51 -10.99
CA ARG A 136 -3.63 18.70 -11.09
C ARG A 136 -3.14 19.13 -9.70
N TYR A 137 -4.02 19.11 -8.70
CA TYR A 137 -3.64 19.42 -7.33
C TYR A 137 -2.58 18.43 -6.80
N PHE A 138 -2.80 17.13 -6.95
CA PHE A 138 -1.83 16.12 -6.50
C PHE A 138 -0.54 16.14 -7.32
N ALA A 139 -0.61 16.41 -8.61
CA ALA A 139 0.56 16.60 -9.48
C ALA A 139 1.45 17.76 -8.99
N SER A 140 0.84 18.86 -8.53
CA SER A 140 1.60 20.00 -7.98
C SER A 140 2.41 19.64 -6.72
N LEU A 141 1.96 18.63 -5.97
CA LEU A 141 2.67 18.09 -4.81
C LEU A 141 3.81 17.13 -5.22
N ALA A 142 3.63 16.42 -6.33
CA ALA A 142 4.62 15.49 -6.88
C ALA A 142 5.82 16.20 -7.54
N GLY A 143 5.63 17.43 -7.97
CA GLY A 143 6.67 18.23 -8.63
C GLY A 143 7.09 17.63 -9.97
N SER A 144 8.42 17.47 -10.22
CA SER A 144 8.98 16.98 -11.48
C SER A 144 8.67 15.49 -11.78
N ARG A 145 8.12 14.76 -10.84
CA ARG A 145 7.70 13.35 -11.03
C ARG A 145 6.27 13.22 -11.55
N ALA A 146 5.53 14.33 -11.68
CA ALA A 146 4.15 14.26 -12.14
C ALA A 146 4.08 13.72 -13.57
N ARG A 147 3.25 12.68 -13.76
CA ARG A 147 2.89 12.12 -15.07
C ARG A 147 1.94 13.06 -15.81
N ASP A 148 1.80 12.82 -17.11
CA ASP A 148 0.72 13.44 -17.89
C ASP A 148 -0.64 13.05 -17.32
N LEU A 149 -1.52 14.04 -17.14
CA LEU A 149 -2.82 13.83 -16.48
C LEU A 149 -3.78 13.03 -17.34
N ASP A 150 -3.71 13.18 -18.66
CA ASP A 150 -4.57 12.46 -19.60
C ASP A 150 -4.17 10.97 -19.66
N GLU A 151 -2.86 10.67 -19.63
CA GLU A 151 -2.39 9.29 -19.50
C GLU A 151 -2.88 8.62 -18.20
N VAL A 152 -2.83 9.34 -17.08
CA VAL A 152 -3.29 8.81 -15.79
C VAL A 152 -4.80 8.60 -15.79
N LEU A 153 -5.59 9.52 -16.38
CA LEU A 153 -7.04 9.39 -16.52
C LEU A 153 -7.41 8.22 -17.42
N ASP A 154 -6.65 7.98 -18.47
CA ASP A 154 -6.85 6.84 -19.37
C ASP A 154 -6.59 5.50 -18.66
N VAL A 155 -5.48 5.39 -17.93
CA VAL A 155 -5.12 4.19 -17.15
C VAL A 155 -6.24 3.76 -16.18
N VAL A 156 -6.96 4.72 -15.59
CA VAL A 156 -8.07 4.43 -14.66
C VAL A 156 -9.45 4.45 -15.32
N GLY A 157 -9.52 4.62 -16.66
CA GLY A 157 -10.78 4.63 -17.44
C GLY A 157 -11.70 5.81 -17.11
N LEU A 158 -11.14 6.99 -16.84
CA LEU A 158 -11.91 8.20 -16.46
C LEU A 158 -11.82 9.33 -17.49
N THR A 159 -11.25 9.11 -18.67
CA THR A 159 -11.05 10.14 -19.69
C THR A 159 -12.35 10.87 -20.05
N SER A 160 -13.45 10.15 -20.26
CA SER A 160 -14.76 10.72 -20.61
C SER A 160 -15.45 11.50 -19.48
N LEU A 161 -15.02 11.29 -18.25
CA LEU A 161 -15.58 11.92 -17.05
C LEU A 161 -14.66 13.02 -16.47
N ALA A 162 -13.47 13.21 -17.04
CA ALA A 162 -12.37 14.00 -16.48
C ALA A 162 -12.76 15.42 -16.02
N ASP A 163 -13.69 16.05 -16.73
CA ASP A 163 -14.08 17.45 -16.51
C ASP A 163 -15.44 17.61 -15.81
N ARG A 164 -16.02 16.50 -15.29
CA ARG A 164 -17.22 16.52 -14.45
C ARG A 164 -16.81 16.60 -12.96
N PRO A 165 -17.60 17.27 -12.09
CA PRO A 165 -17.37 17.26 -10.64
C PRO A 165 -17.45 15.84 -10.06
N VAL A 166 -16.49 15.48 -9.18
CA VAL A 166 -16.44 14.15 -8.57
C VAL A 166 -17.68 13.83 -7.71
N SER A 167 -18.36 14.85 -7.19
CA SER A 167 -19.65 14.71 -6.48
C SER A 167 -20.75 14.06 -7.34
N THR A 168 -20.60 14.02 -8.67
CA THR A 168 -21.56 13.39 -9.61
C THR A 168 -21.21 11.95 -9.97
N TYR A 169 -20.09 11.44 -9.44
CA TYR A 169 -19.57 10.11 -9.76
C TYR A 169 -20.22 9.03 -8.89
N SER A 170 -20.27 7.80 -9.41
CA SER A 170 -20.54 6.61 -8.61
C SER A 170 -19.41 6.38 -7.59
N GLY A 171 -19.65 5.55 -6.57
CA GLY A 171 -18.63 5.19 -5.60
C GLY A 171 -17.37 4.57 -6.23
N GLY A 172 -17.56 3.73 -7.25
CA GLY A 172 -16.45 3.11 -7.99
C GLY A 172 -15.66 4.13 -8.84
N GLU A 173 -16.35 5.04 -9.54
CA GLU A 173 -15.70 6.10 -10.30
C GLU A 173 -14.90 7.04 -9.38
N ALA A 174 -15.45 7.44 -8.26
CA ALA A 174 -14.73 8.27 -7.27
C ALA A 174 -13.54 7.53 -6.63
N GLY A 175 -13.65 6.22 -6.42
CA GLY A 175 -12.52 5.36 -6.02
C GLY A 175 -11.39 5.38 -7.06
N ARG A 176 -11.74 5.31 -8.36
CA ARG A 176 -10.76 5.41 -9.46
C ARG A 176 -10.11 6.80 -9.54
N VAL A 177 -10.79 7.89 -9.18
CA VAL A 177 -10.14 9.21 -9.04
C VAL A 177 -9.12 9.19 -7.91
N SER A 178 -9.42 8.54 -6.77
CA SER A 178 -8.47 8.41 -5.66
C SER A 178 -7.22 7.62 -6.08
N LEU A 179 -7.39 6.56 -6.86
CA LEU A 179 -6.28 5.80 -7.45
C LEU A 179 -5.48 6.67 -8.41
N ALA A 180 -6.13 7.40 -9.32
CA ALA A 180 -5.46 8.30 -10.25
C ALA A 180 -4.61 9.37 -9.53
N CYS A 181 -5.13 9.93 -8.43
CA CYS A 181 -4.38 10.89 -7.60
C CYS A 181 -3.14 10.26 -6.96
N ALA A 182 -3.17 8.98 -6.61
CA ALA A 182 -2.01 8.26 -6.10
C ALA A 182 -0.99 7.92 -7.19
N LEU A 183 -1.45 7.69 -8.43
CA LEU A 183 -0.63 7.34 -9.59
C LEU A 183 0.06 8.54 -10.24
N VAL A 184 -0.46 9.75 -10.06
CA VAL A 184 0.05 10.95 -10.76
C VAL A 184 1.51 11.27 -10.44
N ALA A 185 2.02 10.81 -9.28
CA ALA A 185 3.42 10.96 -8.87
C ALA A 185 4.36 9.87 -9.43
N ASP A 186 3.86 8.95 -10.25
CA ASP A 186 4.58 7.76 -10.74
C ASP A 186 5.27 6.98 -9.62
N PRO A 187 4.49 6.41 -8.68
CA PRO A 187 5.04 5.78 -7.49
C PRO A 187 5.72 4.45 -7.79
N ASP A 188 6.84 4.17 -7.10
CA ASP A 188 7.49 2.85 -7.13
C ASP A 188 6.75 1.84 -6.23
N LEU A 189 6.07 2.33 -5.19
CA LEU A 189 5.22 1.55 -4.28
C LEU A 189 3.83 2.16 -4.19
N LEU A 190 2.81 1.37 -4.47
CA LEU A 190 1.41 1.75 -4.32
C LEU A 190 0.77 0.93 -3.18
N VAL A 191 0.33 1.61 -2.14
CA VAL A 191 -0.35 1.02 -0.97
C VAL A 191 -1.84 1.33 -1.07
N MET A 192 -2.70 0.31 -1.04
CA MET A 192 -4.14 0.47 -1.25
C MET A 192 -4.95 -0.24 -0.18
N ASP A 193 -5.71 0.54 0.59
CA ASP A 193 -6.48 0.04 1.73
C ASP A 193 -7.93 -0.26 1.30
N GLU A 194 -8.23 -1.53 1.07
CA GLU A 194 -9.52 -2.08 0.64
C GLU A 194 -10.08 -1.41 -0.64
N PRO A 195 -9.30 -1.32 -1.75
CA PRO A 195 -9.68 -0.56 -2.93
C PRO A 195 -10.86 -1.14 -3.72
N THR A 196 -11.19 -2.41 -3.49
CA THR A 196 -12.22 -3.17 -4.21
C THR A 196 -13.57 -3.22 -3.48
N VAL A 197 -13.61 -2.68 -2.26
CA VAL A 197 -14.83 -2.70 -1.42
C VAL A 197 -15.96 -1.90 -2.06
N GLY A 198 -17.14 -2.52 -2.14
CA GLY A 198 -18.34 -1.89 -2.67
C GLY A 198 -18.40 -1.75 -4.20
N LEU A 199 -17.42 -2.34 -4.91
CA LEU A 199 -17.45 -2.40 -6.38
C LEU A 199 -18.30 -3.59 -6.85
N ASP A 200 -19.02 -3.39 -7.96
CA ASP A 200 -19.63 -4.47 -8.70
C ASP A 200 -18.55 -5.38 -9.32
N PRO A 201 -18.90 -6.62 -9.73
CA PRO A 201 -17.92 -7.57 -10.25
C PRO A 201 -17.16 -7.08 -11.48
N VAL A 202 -17.80 -6.34 -12.39
CA VAL A 202 -17.16 -5.86 -13.64
C VAL A 202 -16.12 -4.78 -13.30
N THR A 203 -16.51 -3.79 -12.54
CA THR A 203 -15.60 -2.71 -12.08
C THR A 203 -14.42 -3.27 -11.28
N ARG A 204 -14.66 -4.33 -10.49
CA ARG A 204 -13.58 -5.02 -9.75
C ARG A 204 -12.58 -5.69 -10.69
N GLU A 205 -13.04 -6.37 -11.74
CA GLU A 205 -12.17 -6.98 -12.76
C GLU A 205 -11.31 -5.93 -13.47
N GLU A 206 -11.92 -4.82 -13.91
CA GLU A 206 -11.21 -3.70 -14.54
C GLU A 206 -10.12 -3.12 -13.63
N LEU A 207 -10.41 -2.98 -12.34
CA LEU A 207 -9.47 -2.47 -11.36
C LEU A 207 -8.28 -3.43 -11.16
N TRP A 208 -8.54 -4.74 -11.06
CA TRP A 208 -7.48 -5.74 -10.96
C TRP A 208 -6.63 -5.80 -12.23
N ALA A 209 -7.23 -5.68 -13.42
CA ALA A 209 -6.48 -5.57 -14.68
C ALA A 209 -5.53 -4.36 -14.65
N THR A 210 -6.00 -3.23 -14.11
CA THR A 210 -5.16 -2.03 -13.92
C THR A 210 -3.99 -2.32 -12.96
N PHE A 211 -4.22 -3.02 -11.85
CA PHE A 211 -3.17 -3.37 -10.90
C PHE A 211 -2.10 -4.26 -11.54
N HIS A 212 -2.50 -5.28 -12.31
CA HIS A 212 -1.56 -6.14 -13.03
C HIS A 212 -0.73 -5.35 -14.05
N ALA A 213 -1.38 -4.48 -14.83
CA ALA A 213 -0.68 -3.62 -15.79
C ALA A 213 0.34 -2.68 -15.12
N LEU A 214 0.06 -2.18 -13.91
CA LEU A 214 1.00 -1.37 -13.13
C LEU A 214 2.18 -2.21 -12.64
N ALA A 215 1.94 -3.42 -12.15
CA ALA A 215 2.99 -4.34 -11.70
C ALA A 215 3.92 -4.76 -12.86
N GLU A 216 3.36 -5.07 -14.04
CA GLU A 216 4.12 -5.37 -15.25
C GLU A 216 5.03 -4.21 -15.69
N ARG A 217 4.63 -2.97 -15.41
CA ARG A 217 5.46 -1.77 -15.63
C ARG A 217 6.52 -1.54 -14.54
N GLY A 218 6.55 -2.40 -13.52
CA GLY A 218 7.55 -2.39 -12.45
C GLY A 218 7.12 -1.73 -11.15
N ALA A 219 5.87 -1.24 -11.03
CA ALA A 219 5.33 -0.76 -9.77
C ALA A 219 5.14 -1.93 -8.79
N THR A 220 5.40 -1.70 -7.50
CA THR A 220 5.11 -2.68 -6.44
C THR A 220 3.81 -2.30 -5.77
N LEU A 221 2.91 -3.26 -5.57
CA LEU A 221 1.59 -3.00 -5.02
C LEU A 221 1.39 -3.77 -3.71
N LEU A 222 0.86 -3.08 -2.70
CA LEU A 222 0.34 -3.68 -1.46
C LEU A 222 -1.16 -3.39 -1.39
N VAL A 223 -1.96 -4.45 -1.52
CA VAL A 223 -3.43 -4.34 -1.57
C VAL A 223 -4.02 -5.01 -0.35
N SER A 224 -4.71 -4.28 0.53
CA SER A 224 -5.46 -4.94 1.60
C SER A 224 -6.84 -5.37 1.14
N SER A 225 -7.27 -6.52 1.64
CA SER A 225 -8.62 -7.03 1.42
C SER A 225 -9.10 -7.86 2.61
N HIS A 226 -10.40 -7.97 2.75
CA HIS A 226 -11.06 -8.96 3.59
C HIS A 226 -11.76 -10.06 2.75
N VAL A 227 -11.68 -9.96 1.42
CA VAL A 227 -12.20 -10.96 0.47
C VAL A 227 -11.08 -11.94 0.16
N MET A 228 -11.19 -13.18 0.66
CA MET A 228 -10.09 -14.15 0.59
C MET A 228 -9.80 -14.61 -0.85
N ASP A 229 -10.81 -14.66 -1.73
CA ASP A 229 -10.63 -15.04 -3.13
C ASP A 229 -9.74 -14.09 -3.92
N GLU A 230 -9.53 -12.86 -3.45
CA GLU A 230 -8.58 -11.92 -4.05
C GLU A 230 -7.11 -12.38 -3.90
N ALA A 231 -6.84 -13.37 -3.04
CA ALA A 231 -5.53 -14.03 -2.94
C ALA A 231 -5.02 -14.57 -4.29
N PHE A 232 -5.93 -15.09 -5.13
CA PHE A 232 -5.57 -15.64 -6.45
C PHE A 232 -5.09 -14.58 -7.47
N ARG A 233 -5.31 -13.31 -7.16
CA ARG A 233 -4.89 -12.17 -7.99
C ARG A 233 -3.53 -11.60 -7.58
N CYS A 234 -2.96 -12.10 -6.49
CA CYS A 234 -1.74 -11.63 -5.90
C CYS A 234 -0.59 -12.60 -6.15
N ASP A 235 0.63 -12.08 -6.35
CA ASP A 235 1.85 -12.89 -6.46
C ASP A 235 2.26 -13.45 -5.09
N GLN A 236 1.98 -12.70 -4.02
CA GLN A 236 2.23 -13.07 -2.64
C GLN A 236 1.05 -12.64 -1.76
N VAL A 237 0.83 -13.38 -0.68
CA VAL A 237 -0.21 -13.10 0.30
C VAL A 237 0.39 -13.06 1.70
N LEU A 238 0.09 -12.00 2.44
CA LEU A 238 0.33 -11.88 3.88
C LEU A 238 -0.99 -12.10 4.60
N LEU A 239 -1.13 -13.22 5.29
CA LEU A 239 -2.33 -13.53 6.08
C LEU A 239 -2.19 -12.90 7.47
N MET A 240 -3.06 -11.95 7.79
CA MET A 240 -2.97 -11.17 9.02
C MET A 240 -4.14 -11.41 9.97
N ARG A 241 -3.84 -11.64 11.25
CA ARG A 241 -4.83 -11.74 12.33
C ARG A 241 -4.28 -11.16 13.63
N GLN A 242 -5.10 -10.40 14.35
CA GLN A 242 -4.77 -9.86 15.69
C GLN A 242 -3.38 -9.21 15.78
N GLY A 243 -3.03 -8.38 14.77
CA GLY A 243 -1.75 -7.68 14.74
C GLY A 243 -0.53 -8.56 14.46
N ARG A 244 -0.70 -9.78 13.98
CA ARG A 244 0.37 -10.72 13.61
C ARG A 244 0.22 -11.16 12.16
N ILE A 245 1.32 -11.43 11.48
CA ILE A 245 1.33 -12.16 10.20
C ILE A 245 1.39 -13.64 10.54
N LEU A 246 0.35 -14.39 10.15
CA LEU A 246 0.25 -15.83 10.38
C LEU A 246 0.98 -16.63 9.32
N ALA A 247 0.97 -16.15 8.07
CA ALA A 247 1.66 -16.79 6.96
C ALA A 247 2.01 -15.76 5.88
N THR A 248 3.13 -16.00 5.21
CA THR A 248 3.55 -15.35 3.97
C THR A 248 3.63 -16.44 2.91
N THR A 249 2.76 -16.39 1.89
CA THR A 249 2.56 -17.52 0.98
C THR A 249 1.98 -17.07 -0.36
N THR A 250 1.71 -17.99 -1.28
CA THR A 250 0.83 -17.77 -2.43
C THR A 250 -0.53 -18.44 -2.19
N ALA A 251 -1.58 -18.04 -2.92
CA ALA A 251 -2.89 -18.71 -2.81
C ALA A 251 -2.78 -20.21 -3.09
N LYS A 252 -1.98 -20.58 -4.10
CA LYS A 252 -1.75 -21.98 -4.49
C LYS A 252 -1.06 -22.79 -3.38
N ASP A 253 0.01 -22.25 -2.82
CA ASP A 253 0.77 -22.94 -1.76
C ASP A 253 -0.02 -23.01 -0.46
N LEU A 254 -0.85 -22.00 -0.18
CA LEU A 254 -1.76 -22.00 0.95
C LEU A 254 -2.77 -23.15 0.88
N LEU A 255 -3.42 -23.34 -0.26
CA LEU A 255 -4.36 -24.46 -0.48
C LEU A 255 -3.63 -25.80 -0.40
N ALA A 256 -2.47 -25.93 -1.06
CA ALA A 256 -1.68 -27.15 -1.05
C ALA A 256 -1.21 -27.55 0.36
N SER A 257 -0.79 -26.60 1.17
CA SER A 257 -0.29 -26.86 2.53
C SER A 257 -1.38 -27.20 3.54
N THR A 258 -2.60 -26.70 3.34
CA THR A 258 -3.73 -26.92 4.25
C THR A 258 -4.64 -28.06 3.79
N GLY A 259 -4.58 -28.47 2.52
CA GLY A 259 -5.51 -29.42 1.91
C GLY A 259 -6.94 -28.87 1.78
N ALA A 260 -7.12 -27.56 1.86
CA ALA A 260 -8.42 -26.92 1.79
C ALA A 260 -8.84 -26.64 0.34
N ASP A 261 -10.15 -26.67 0.07
CA ASP A 261 -10.69 -26.39 -1.25
C ASP A 261 -10.86 -24.89 -1.54
N THR A 262 -10.88 -24.04 -0.49
CA THR A 262 -11.05 -22.57 -0.61
C THR A 262 -10.04 -21.82 0.24
N VAL A 263 -9.74 -20.57 -0.15
CA VAL A 263 -8.81 -19.72 0.61
C VAL A 263 -9.37 -19.38 2.00
N ASP A 264 -10.71 -19.24 2.13
CA ASP A 264 -11.37 -19.04 3.43
C ASP A 264 -11.13 -20.24 4.37
N ALA A 265 -11.33 -21.47 3.88
CA ALA A 265 -11.09 -22.68 4.66
C ALA A 265 -9.60 -22.83 5.00
N ALA A 266 -8.72 -22.54 4.07
CA ALA A 266 -7.27 -22.54 4.29
C ALA A 266 -6.85 -21.51 5.35
N PHE A 267 -7.40 -20.31 5.31
CA PHE A 267 -7.16 -19.30 6.33
C PHE A 267 -7.60 -19.74 7.72
N LEU A 268 -8.78 -20.37 7.83
CA LEU A 268 -9.25 -20.95 9.11
C LEU A 268 -8.34 -22.07 9.61
N ALA A 269 -7.81 -22.90 8.72
CA ALA A 269 -6.85 -23.94 9.08
C ALA A 269 -5.53 -23.35 9.62
N VAL A 270 -4.99 -22.31 8.98
CA VAL A 270 -3.81 -21.59 9.47
C VAL A 270 -4.05 -20.97 10.85
N ILE A 271 -5.24 -20.43 11.09
CA ILE A 271 -5.62 -19.91 12.40
C ILE A 271 -5.60 -21.02 13.45
N ALA A 272 -6.26 -22.15 13.19
CA ALA A 272 -6.32 -23.26 14.12
C ALA A 272 -4.93 -23.83 14.45
N ASP A 273 -4.03 -23.93 13.44
CA ASP A 273 -2.64 -24.36 13.67
C ASP A 273 -1.88 -23.31 14.52
N SER A 274 -2.09 -22.01 14.27
CA SER A 274 -1.44 -20.94 15.05
C SER A 274 -1.89 -20.90 16.53
N GLU A 275 -3.13 -21.26 16.80
CA GLU A 275 -3.68 -21.31 18.17
C GLU A 275 -3.30 -22.61 18.91
N SER A 276 -3.00 -23.68 18.18
CA SER A 276 -2.57 -24.96 18.75
C SER A 276 -1.09 -25.00 19.11
N ARG A 277 -0.28 -24.09 18.56
CA ARG A 277 1.15 -23.94 18.89
C ARG A 277 1.30 -23.07 20.15
N PRO A 278 1.73 -23.62 21.32
CA PRO A 278 1.96 -22.80 22.50
C PRO A 278 3.03 -21.73 22.18
N GLU A 279 2.75 -20.49 22.57
CA GLU A 279 3.74 -19.39 22.46
C GLU A 279 5.05 -19.86 23.09
N GLN A 280 6.09 -20.04 22.29
CA GLN A 280 7.44 -20.12 22.80
C GLN A 280 7.78 -18.71 23.37
N LYS A 281 7.48 -18.53 24.65
CA LYS A 281 7.99 -17.41 25.42
C LYS A 281 9.50 -17.45 25.30
N GLY A 282 10.04 -16.53 24.48
CA GLY A 282 11.47 -16.29 24.41
C GLY A 282 12.00 -16.11 25.82
N GLY A 283 12.77 -17.09 26.27
CA GLY A 283 13.40 -17.09 27.57
C GLY A 283 14.29 -15.87 27.69
N GLN A 284 13.95 -14.99 28.60
CA GLN A 284 14.89 -14.05 29.18
C GLN A 284 15.95 -14.84 29.94
N ARG A 285 17.17 -14.67 29.55
CA ARG A 285 18.32 -14.63 30.48
C ARG A 285 19.26 -13.52 30.05
#